data_bbb8c2f32bf15b7c20d6353122dff13f
#
_entry.id   bbb8c2f32bf15b7c20d6353122dff13f
#
_cell.length_a   1.000
_cell.length_b   1.000
_cell.length_c   1.000
_cell.angle_alpha   90.00
_cell.angle_beta   90.00
_cell.angle_gamma   90.00
#
_symmetry.space_group_name_H-M   'P 1'
#
loop_
_entity.id
_entity.type
_entity.pdbx_description
1 polymer ?
#
loop_
_entity_poly.entity_id
_entity_poly.type
_entity_poly.pdbx_seq_one_letter_code
_entity_poly.pdbx_strand_id
1 'polypeptide(L)'
;YTRIFGQETYGIVTDIYALIPLALTLLTMGMESSYFRFSAKAEEAGGDVRAAKRRLFATTWGVTSLAAVVFFVLVASFRNGVAGLMGEAYAAHPEYVVWVGLIILFDVWACIPFSRLREQGRALLFVGIKALNVVMNVALAVAFGVAGLFATEFGVGWVFVANLIASVVTWLVILATVDRTVPKINWALLAAVFAYSLPLLVGGLAGTANEFIDRQLIKYLVPEGAMAQVGIYGAITKIAVVMMLFYQMYRLAAEPFFLSNFKKSDFVQMNAAALKYYVMASMLIFLGIALFRDVFALIVGRDFREGIFILPVVLGANVLTGVWLNLSFWYKREEKTSLAIVVTGAGLVSMLVFGFWCIPVWGYYGAAWARLASESTMVAVSWWLNRRFYPTPYDWRRIGEYVAAALAVFAVCEAVTACGGNKLIAYAFNIVLFAAYALYLVRRERIDVAALVKAALKRK
;
A
#
# COMPACT_ATOMS: atom_id res chain seq x y z
N TYR A 1 -3.56 -8.94 17.09
CA TYR A 1 -4.82 -8.24 17.35
C TYR A 1 -6.04 -9.12 17.03
N THR A 2 -6.13 -9.77 15.87
CA THR A 2 -7.26 -10.63 15.47
C THR A 2 -7.50 -11.86 16.36
N ARG A 3 -6.60 -12.18 17.28
CA ARG A 3 -6.76 -13.21 18.31
C ARG A 3 -7.18 -12.66 19.68
N ILE A 4 -7.20 -11.35 19.81
CA ILE A 4 -7.48 -10.64 21.06
C ILE A 4 -8.80 -9.89 20.95
N PHE A 5 -9.02 -9.22 19.84
CA PHE A 5 -10.21 -8.41 19.60
C PHE A 5 -11.24 -9.17 18.76
N GLY A 6 -12.51 -8.97 19.06
CA GLY A 6 -13.63 -9.38 18.21
C GLY A 6 -13.66 -8.59 16.89
N GLN A 7 -14.54 -9.00 15.98
CA GLN A 7 -14.64 -8.44 14.62
C GLN A 7 -14.93 -6.94 14.62
N GLU A 8 -15.88 -6.46 15.40
CA GLU A 8 -16.25 -5.03 15.49
C GLU A 8 -15.11 -4.19 16.04
N THR A 9 -14.53 -4.62 17.15
CA THR A 9 -13.42 -3.93 17.81
C THR A 9 -12.19 -3.84 16.91
N TYR A 10 -11.89 -4.91 16.19
CA TYR A 10 -10.81 -4.91 15.20
C TYR A 10 -11.17 -4.09 13.96
N GLY A 11 -12.45 -3.96 13.63
CA GLY A 11 -12.97 -3.07 12.61
C GLY A 11 -12.58 -1.61 12.88
N ILE A 12 -12.69 -1.15 14.14
CA ILE A 12 -12.26 0.21 14.56
C ILE A 12 -10.78 0.44 14.24
N VAL A 13 -9.92 -0.54 14.57
CA VAL A 13 -8.48 -0.47 14.26
C VAL A 13 -8.27 -0.39 12.75
N THR A 14 -8.95 -1.23 11.98
CA THR A 14 -8.80 -1.31 10.52
C THR A 14 -9.25 -0.04 9.84
N ASP A 15 -10.38 0.53 10.26
CA ASP A 15 -10.95 1.77 9.73
C ASP A 15 -10.02 2.97 9.97
N ILE A 16 -9.57 3.16 11.21
CA ILE A 16 -8.66 4.26 11.56
C ILE A 16 -7.34 4.15 10.80
N TYR A 17 -6.74 2.97 10.76
CA TYR A 17 -5.49 2.77 10.02
C TYR A 17 -5.65 2.94 8.51
N ALA A 18 -6.84 2.83 7.97
CA ALA A 18 -7.13 3.18 6.58
C ALA A 18 -7.13 4.70 6.34
N LEU A 19 -7.52 5.50 7.33
CA LEU A 19 -7.57 6.96 7.23
C LEU A 19 -6.20 7.64 7.40
N ILE A 20 -5.29 7.05 8.18
CA ILE A 20 -3.97 7.64 8.45
C ILE A 20 -3.18 7.95 7.16
N PRO A 21 -3.03 7.04 6.17
CA PRO A 21 -2.30 7.35 4.94
C PRO A 21 -2.93 8.48 4.13
N LEU A 22 -4.26 8.58 4.14
CA LEU A 22 -4.97 9.67 3.46
C LEU A 22 -4.66 11.02 4.11
N ALA A 23 -4.73 11.08 5.45
CA ALA A 23 -4.37 12.28 6.20
C ALA A 23 -2.89 12.65 6.03
N LEU A 24 -1.98 11.67 6.04
CA LEU A 24 -0.56 11.89 5.77
C LEU A 24 -0.34 12.48 4.37
N THR A 25 -0.98 11.92 3.34
CA THR A 25 -0.88 12.42 1.96
C THR A 25 -1.36 13.87 1.87
N LEU A 26 -2.50 14.18 2.51
CA LEU A 26 -3.06 15.53 2.55
C LEU A 26 -2.12 16.52 3.25
N LEU A 27 -1.61 16.16 4.44
CA LEU A 27 -0.81 17.06 5.27
C LEU A 27 0.64 17.22 4.80
N THR A 28 1.19 16.21 4.13
CA THR A 28 2.52 16.32 3.51
C THR A 28 2.49 17.08 2.19
N MET A 29 1.31 17.24 1.56
CA MET A 29 1.08 18.09 0.39
C MET A 29 2.07 17.85 -0.77
N GLY A 30 2.57 16.62 -0.93
CA GLY A 30 3.58 16.29 -1.95
C GLY A 30 4.97 16.90 -1.69
N MET A 31 5.20 17.45 -0.49
CA MET A 31 6.46 18.13 -0.14
C MET A 31 7.69 17.21 -0.16
N GLU A 32 7.52 15.90 0.05
CA GLU A 32 8.63 14.94 -0.10
C GLU A 32 9.21 14.95 -1.50
N SER A 33 8.38 14.81 -2.51
CA SER A 33 8.82 14.81 -3.93
C SER A 33 9.39 16.16 -4.33
N SER A 34 8.78 17.24 -3.85
CA SER A 34 9.28 18.61 -4.05
C SER A 34 10.64 18.81 -3.42
N TYR A 35 10.85 18.30 -2.21
CA TYR A 35 12.14 18.39 -1.52
C TYR A 35 13.27 17.77 -2.36
N PHE A 36 13.08 16.56 -2.89
CA PHE A 36 14.07 15.91 -3.76
C PHE A 36 14.33 16.71 -5.04
N ARG A 37 13.28 17.16 -5.74
CA ARG A 37 13.43 17.91 -6.98
C ARG A 37 14.18 19.24 -6.77
N PHE A 38 13.77 20.03 -5.77
CA PHE A 38 14.39 21.32 -5.51
C PHE A 38 15.78 21.19 -4.89
N SER A 39 16.08 20.09 -4.18
CA SER A 39 17.42 19.76 -3.71
C SER A 39 18.38 19.49 -4.89
N ALA A 40 17.95 18.67 -5.87
CA ALA A 40 18.72 18.43 -7.09
C ALA A 40 18.92 19.73 -7.89
N LYS A 41 17.87 20.55 -8.03
CA LYS A 41 17.96 21.83 -8.72
C LYS A 41 18.93 22.82 -8.05
N ALA A 42 19.03 22.78 -6.71
CA ALA A 42 20.00 23.58 -5.98
C ALA A 42 21.44 23.12 -6.23
N GLU A 43 21.68 21.83 -6.45
CA GLU A 43 22.99 21.29 -6.85
C GLU A 43 23.38 21.75 -8.26
N GLU A 44 22.44 21.70 -9.22
CA GLU A 44 22.65 22.13 -10.61
C GLU A 44 22.93 23.63 -10.72
N ALA A 45 22.26 24.45 -9.90
CA ALA A 45 22.43 25.90 -9.92
C ALA A 45 23.79 26.39 -9.38
N GLY A 46 24.50 25.56 -8.63
CA GLY A 46 25.77 25.94 -8.00
C GLY A 46 25.62 26.94 -6.85
N GLY A 47 26.68 27.64 -6.52
CA GLY A 47 26.72 28.60 -5.41
C GLY A 47 26.73 27.92 -4.03
N ASP A 48 26.13 28.55 -3.02
CA ASP A 48 26.02 27.93 -1.69
C ASP A 48 24.90 26.91 -1.61
N VAL A 49 25.17 25.72 -2.15
CA VAL A 49 24.25 24.58 -2.18
C VAL A 49 23.78 24.18 -0.77
N ARG A 50 24.67 24.26 0.24
CA ARG A 50 24.32 23.90 1.63
C ARG A 50 23.28 24.86 2.21
N ALA A 51 23.45 26.16 2.01
CA ALA A 51 22.46 27.13 2.47
C ALA A 51 21.14 27.02 1.74
N ALA A 52 21.16 26.78 0.40
CA ALA A 52 19.95 26.55 -0.39
C ALA A 52 19.15 25.32 0.09
N LYS A 53 19.81 24.18 0.28
CA LYS A 53 19.19 22.95 0.82
C LYS A 53 18.68 23.14 2.24
N ARG A 54 19.41 23.87 3.08
CA ARG A 54 18.96 24.18 4.45
C ARG A 54 17.71 25.06 4.47
N ARG A 55 17.64 26.07 3.59
CA ARG A 55 16.43 26.91 3.43
C ARG A 55 15.24 26.09 2.91
N LEU A 56 15.48 25.22 1.93
CA LEU A 56 14.46 24.32 1.39
C LEU A 56 13.91 23.39 2.49
N PHE A 57 14.80 22.75 3.25
CA PHE A 57 14.44 21.90 4.37
C PHE A 57 13.62 22.67 5.42
N ALA A 58 14.10 23.84 5.86
CA ALA A 58 13.41 24.66 6.85
C ALA A 58 12.01 25.08 6.38
N THR A 59 11.85 25.41 5.10
CA THR A 59 10.58 25.85 4.51
C THR A 59 9.60 24.67 4.39
N THR A 60 10.02 23.56 3.78
CA THR A 60 9.13 22.39 3.58
C THR A 60 8.75 21.75 4.90
N TRP A 61 9.70 21.60 5.83
CA TRP A 61 9.43 21.08 7.17
C TRP A 61 8.55 22.04 7.99
N GLY A 62 8.78 23.34 7.88
CA GLY A 62 7.98 24.35 8.58
C GLY A 62 6.52 24.34 8.17
N VAL A 63 6.25 24.25 6.86
CA VAL A 63 4.87 24.20 6.33
C VAL A 63 4.15 22.91 6.69
N THR A 64 4.78 21.76 6.50
CA THR A 64 4.16 20.48 6.87
C THR A 64 3.93 20.39 8.37
N SER A 65 4.88 20.88 9.18
CA SER A 65 4.74 20.91 10.64
C SER A 65 3.60 21.83 11.10
N LEU A 66 3.47 23.01 10.50
CA LEU A 66 2.37 23.93 10.79
C LEU A 66 1.02 23.32 10.40
N ALA A 67 0.92 22.72 9.21
CA ALA A 67 -0.28 22.05 8.76
C ALA A 67 -0.70 20.91 9.71
N ALA A 68 0.26 20.10 10.18
CA ALA A 68 0.02 19.03 11.13
C ALA A 68 -0.46 19.56 12.50
N VAL A 69 0.12 20.67 13.00
CA VAL A 69 -0.33 21.29 14.26
C VAL A 69 -1.76 21.84 14.12
N VAL A 70 -2.03 22.57 13.03
CA VAL A 70 -3.39 23.10 12.77
C VAL A 70 -4.39 21.96 12.68
N PHE A 71 -4.08 20.91 11.93
CA PHE A 71 -4.92 19.72 11.84
C PHE A 71 -5.18 19.10 13.22
N PHE A 72 -4.14 18.88 14.01
CA PHE A 72 -4.26 18.30 15.34
C PHE A 72 -5.12 19.18 16.27
N VAL A 73 -4.88 20.49 16.30
CA VAL A 73 -5.66 21.42 17.11
C VAL A 73 -7.14 21.40 16.72
N LEU A 74 -7.45 21.39 15.42
CA LEU A 74 -8.83 21.28 14.93
C LEU A 74 -9.46 19.94 15.35
N VAL A 75 -8.78 18.83 15.11
CA VAL A 75 -9.28 17.49 15.47
C VAL A 75 -9.47 17.35 16.98
N ALA A 76 -8.56 17.84 17.80
CA ALA A 76 -8.65 17.78 19.26
C ALA A 76 -9.75 18.69 19.79
N SER A 77 -9.91 19.91 19.23
CA SER A 77 -10.94 20.85 19.64
C SER A 77 -12.35 20.38 19.29
N PHE A 78 -12.51 19.74 18.13
CA PHE A 78 -13.79 19.23 17.64
C PHE A 78 -13.92 17.71 17.78
N ARG A 79 -13.19 17.09 18.71
CA ARG A 79 -13.11 15.62 18.85
C ARG A 79 -14.47 14.92 18.89
N ASN A 80 -15.45 15.48 19.64
CA ASN A 80 -16.76 14.87 19.75
C ASN A 80 -17.55 14.95 18.42
N GLY A 81 -17.43 16.07 17.70
CA GLY A 81 -18.04 16.22 16.37
C GLY A 81 -17.41 15.30 15.34
N VAL A 82 -16.06 15.21 15.33
CA VAL A 82 -15.33 14.31 14.45
C VAL A 82 -15.67 12.85 14.76
N ALA A 83 -15.69 12.46 16.04
CA ALA A 83 -16.08 11.12 16.46
C ALA A 83 -17.53 10.80 16.05
N GLY A 84 -18.46 11.73 16.22
CA GLY A 84 -19.86 11.57 15.78
C GLY A 84 -19.98 11.39 14.25
N LEU A 85 -19.20 12.14 13.46
CA LEU A 85 -19.13 11.96 12.00
C LEU A 85 -18.53 10.61 11.58
N MET A 86 -17.62 10.07 12.39
CA MET A 86 -17.02 8.75 12.16
C MET A 86 -17.97 7.60 12.52
N GLY A 87 -19.04 7.85 13.25
CA GLY A 87 -20.08 6.88 13.60
C GLY A 87 -20.14 6.55 15.10
N GLU A 88 -21.17 5.79 15.49
CA GLU A 88 -21.51 5.50 16.90
C GLU A 88 -20.36 4.83 17.67
N ALA A 89 -19.62 3.92 17.05
CA ALA A 89 -18.47 3.25 17.66
C ALA A 89 -17.36 4.23 18.12
N TYR A 90 -17.27 5.41 17.49
CA TYR A 90 -16.31 6.46 17.84
C TYR A 90 -16.92 7.53 18.74
N ALA A 91 -18.22 7.76 18.63
CA ALA A 91 -18.93 8.70 19.50
C ALA A 91 -18.82 8.31 20.98
N ALA A 92 -18.78 6.99 21.27
CA ALA A 92 -18.53 6.47 22.61
C ALA A 92 -17.09 6.68 23.11
N HIS A 93 -16.12 6.83 22.19
CA HIS A 93 -14.68 6.93 22.48
C HIS A 93 -14.01 8.07 21.70
N PRO A 94 -14.40 9.33 21.94
CA PRO A 94 -13.84 10.48 21.20
C PRO A 94 -12.34 10.68 21.45
N GLU A 95 -11.77 10.07 22.50
CA GLU A 95 -10.33 10.05 22.77
C GLU A 95 -9.53 9.32 21.68
N TYR A 96 -10.08 8.34 20.96
CA TYR A 96 -9.38 7.67 19.86
C TYR A 96 -9.01 8.64 18.74
N VAL A 97 -9.89 9.61 18.47
CA VAL A 97 -9.66 10.65 17.48
C VAL A 97 -8.45 11.52 17.86
N VAL A 98 -8.29 11.82 19.15
CA VAL A 98 -7.14 12.59 19.66
C VAL A 98 -5.85 11.81 19.55
N TRP A 99 -5.86 10.52 19.96
CA TRP A 99 -4.66 9.66 19.87
C TRP A 99 -4.19 9.51 18.43
N VAL A 100 -5.11 9.31 17.50
CA VAL A 100 -4.81 9.21 16.07
C VAL A 100 -4.31 10.54 15.50
N GLY A 101 -4.92 11.66 15.92
CA GLY A 101 -4.44 12.99 15.58
C GLY A 101 -2.99 13.23 16.00
N LEU A 102 -2.60 12.75 17.19
CA LEU A 102 -1.21 12.81 17.68
C LEU A 102 -0.28 11.92 16.85
N ILE A 103 -0.70 10.69 16.50
CA ILE A 103 0.10 9.81 15.64
C ILE A 103 0.38 10.51 14.32
N ILE A 104 -0.65 11.04 13.66
CA ILE A 104 -0.53 11.78 12.40
C ILE A 104 0.41 12.98 12.55
N LEU A 105 0.30 13.74 13.65
CA LEU A 105 1.17 14.88 13.93
C LEU A 105 2.66 14.49 13.93
N PHE A 106 3.03 13.46 14.69
CA PHE A 106 4.43 13.02 14.78
C PHE A 106 4.92 12.38 13.50
N ASP A 107 4.07 11.64 12.79
CA ASP A 107 4.42 11.01 11.52
C ASP A 107 4.66 12.07 10.41
N VAL A 108 3.84 13.13 10.36
CA VAL A 108 4.06 14.28 9.44
C VAL A 108 5.33 15.04 9.82
N TRP A 109 5.58 15.25 11.12
CA TRP A 109 6.81 15.91 11.57
C TRP A 109 8.07 15.13 11.20
N ALA A 110 8.00 13.81 11.15
CA ALA A 110 9.11 12.96 10.75
C ALA A 110 9.29 12.86 9.22
N CYS A 111 8.30 13.23 8.42
CA CYS A 111 8.27 13.01 6.97
C CYS A 111 9.43 13.70 6.22
N ILE A 112 9.59 15.02 6.39
CA ILE A 112 10.66 15.79 5.72
C ILE A 112 12.05 15.46 6.28
N PRO A 113 12.28 15.28 7.60
CA PRO A 113 13.51 14.72 8.13
C PRO A 113 13.91 13.38 7.53
N PHE A 114 12.96 12.46 7.32
CA PHE A 114 13.21 11.21 6.61
C PHE A 114 13.63 11.43 5.15
N SER A 115 12.99 12.36 4.46
CA SER A 115 13.37 12.71 3.09
C SER A 115 14.79 13.27 3.01
N ARG A 116 15.20 14.08 4.01
CA ARG A 116 16.56 14.59 4.13
C ARG A 116 17.59 13.49 4.35
N LEU A 117 17.31 12.49 5.21
CA LEU A 117 18.22 11.35 5.38
C LEU A 117 18.43 10.56 4.08
N ARG A 118 17.36 10.39 3.29
CA ARG A 118 17.45 9.73 1.97
C ARG A 118 18.24 10.57 0.97
N GLU A 119 18.03 11.86 0.95
CA GLU A 119 18.75 12.80 0.09
C GLU A 119 20.26 12.83 0.41
N GLN A 120 20.62 12.71 1.69
CA GLN A 120 22.01 12.60 2.15
C GLN A 120 22.65 11.22 1.91
N GLY A 121 21.93 10.26 1.29
CA GLY A 121 22.44 8.90 1.07
C GLY A 121 22.53 8.04 2.34
N ARG A 122 21.98 8.49 3.48
CA ARG A 122 22.01 7.76 4.78
C ARG A 122 20.95 6.67 4.86
N ALA A 123 20.91 5.80 3.84
CA ALA A 123 19.87 4.78 3.66
C ALA A 123 19.78 3.78 4.82
N LEU A 124 20.91 3.33 5.37
CA LEU A 124 20.94 2.41 6.52
C LEU A 124 20.31 3.02 7.76
N LEU A 125 20.56 4.29 8.02
CA LEU A 125 19.98 4.99 9.16
C LEU A 125 18.45 5.17 8.97
N PHE A 126 18.03 5.54 7.76
CA PHE A 126 16.60 5.60 7.41
C PHE A 126 15.90 4.25 7.66
N VAL A 127 16.46 3.16 7.14
CA VAL A 127 15.90 1.81 7.34
C VAL A 127 15.92 1.41 8.82
N GLY A 128 17.02 1.70 9.53
CA GLY A 128 17.15 1.40 10.96
C GLY A 128 16.10 2.09 11.82
N ILE A 129 15.83 3.39 11.58
CA ILE A 129 14.80 4.14 12.32
C ILE A 129 13.39 3.62 11.97
N LYS A 130 13.11 3.29 10.70
CA LYS A 130 11.83 2.70 10.31
C LYS A 130 11.64 1.30 10.93
N ALA A 131 12.70 0.49 10.96
CA ALA A 131 12.66 -0.81 11.63
C ALA A 131 12.43 -0.68 13.14
N LEU A 132 13.10 0.29 13.80
CA LEU A 132 12.86 0.60 15.21
C LEU A 132 11.40 0.92 15.49
N ASN A 133 10.75 1.76 14.65
CA ASN A 133 9.32 2.08 14.77
C ASN A 133 8.46 0.82 14.75
N VAL A 134 8.66 -0.04 13.74
CA VAL A 134 7.89 -1.28 13.59
C VAL A 134 8.11 -2.24 14.76
N VAL A 135 9.37 -2.48 15.13
CA VAL A 135 9.72 -3.37 16.24
C VAL A 135 9.15 -2.85 17.56
N MET A 136 9.25 -1.55 17.82
CA MET A 136 8.71 -0.95 19.04
C MET A 136 7.19 -1.05 19.09
N ASN A 137 6.48 -0.75 17.98
CA ASN A 137 5.03 -0.88 17.91
C ASN A 137 4.58 -2.31 18.21
N VAL A 138 5.23 -3.30 17.58
CA VAL A 138 4.94 -4.72 17.81
C VAL A 138 5.27 -5.13 19.26
N ALA A 139 6.41 -4.74 19.78
CA ALA A 139 6.83 -5.07 21.15
C ALA A 139 5.89 -4.49 22.21
N LEU A 140 5.49 -3.21 22.06
CA LEU A 140 4.51 -2.58 22.94
C LEU A 140 3.15 -3.24 22.84
N ALA A 141 2.69 -3.58 21.61
CA ALA A 141 1.43 -4.29 21.43
C ALA A 141 1.42 -5.65 22.12
N VAL A 142 2.54 -6.41 22.04
CA VAL A 142 2.69 -7.68 22.77
C VAL A 142 2.73 -7.45 24.27
N ALA A 143 3.50 -6.47 24.75
CA ALA A 143 3.60 -6.14 26.16
C ALA A 143 2.24 -5.75 26.76
N PHE A 144 1.48 -4.90 26.09
CA PHE A 144 0.13 -4.50 26.50
C PHE A 144 -0.85 -5.68 26.49
N GLY A 145 -0.71 -6.58 25.50
CA GLY A 145 -1.50 -7.82 25.45
C GLY A 145 -1.21 -8.75 26.63
N VAL A 146 0.07 -8.97 26.95
CA VAL A 146 0.50 -9.80 28.10
C VAL A 146 0.08 -9.16 29.43
N ALA A 147 0.14 -7.82 29.54
CA ALA A 147 -0.32 -7.09 30.71
C ALA A 147 -1.85 -7.04 30.87
N GLY A 148 -2.62 -7.61 29.93
CA GLY A 148 -4.08 -7.62 29.97
C GLY A 148 -4.75 -6.28 29.71
N LEU A 149 -4.01 -5.26 29.25
CA LEU A 149 -4.52 -3.91 29.05
C LEU A 149 -5.63 -3.85 27.98
N PHE A 150 -5.63 -4.75 27.01
CA PHE A 150 -6.68 -4.82 26.00
C PHE A 150 -8.05 -5.29 26.53
N ALA A 151 -8.11 -5.84 27.75
CA ALA A 151 -9.34 -6.21 28.41
C ALA A 151 -9.93 -5.09 29.27
N THR A 152 -9.27 -3.93 29.38
CA THR A 152 -9.76 -2.75 30.10
C THR A 152 -10.82 -2.00 29.28
N GLU A 153 -11.56 -1.10 29.92
CA GLU A 153 -12.56 -0.22 29.24
C GLU A 153 -11.94 0.59 28.09
N PHE A 154 -10.65 0.96 28.19
CA PHE A 154 -9.94 1.67 27.14
C PHE A 154 -9.61 0.77 25.92
N GLY A 155 -9.57 -0.55 26.09
CA GLY A 155 -9.52 -1.60 25.07
C GLY A 155 -8.61 -1.30 23.87
N VAL A 156 -9.23 -0.98 22.73
CA VAL A 156 -8.53 -0.63 21.46
C VAL A 156 -7.64 0.60 21.58
N GLY A 157 -7.91 1.51 22.50
CA GLY A 157 -7.09 2.70 22.70
C GLY A 157 -5.63 2.39 22.96
N TRP A 158 -5.33 1.26 23.60
CA TRP A 158 -3.95 0.82 23.82
C TRP A 158 -3.20 0.48 22.54
N VAL A 159 -3.90 0.12 21.45
CA VAL A 159 -3.29 -0.07 20.12
C VAL A 159 -2.78 1.27 19.60
N PHE A 160 -3.57 2.33 19.76
CA PHE A 160 -3.19 3.68 19.33
C PHE A 160 -2.09 4.26 20.21
N VAL A 161 -2.12 4.00 21.53
CA VAL A 161 -1.05 4.40 22.46
C VAL A 161 0.28 3.73 22.09
N ALA A 162 0.29 2.42 21.79
CA ALA A 162 1.49 1.72 21.35
C ALA A 162 2.09 2.36 20.09
N ASN A 163 1.23 2.67 19.11
CA ASN A 163 1.65 3.33 17.87
C ASN A 163 2.15 4.76 18.15
N LEU A 164 1.44 5.52 18.99
CA LEU A 164 1.87 6.87 19.35
C LEU A 164 3.26 6.87 20.00
N ILE A 165 3.51 6.00 20.96
CA ILE A 165 4.84 5.88 21.59
C ILE A 165 5.91 5.58 20.52
N ALA A 166 5.63 4.64 19.60
CA ALA A 166 6.54 4.32 18.52
C ALA A 166 6.80 5.53 17.59
N SER A 167 5.76 6.31 17.24
CA SER A 167 5.89 7.51 16.41
C SER A 167 6.65 8.63 17.11
N VAL A 168 6.40 8.86 18.41
CA VAL A 168 7.12 9.86 19.22
C VAL A 168 8.60 9.52 19.31
N VAL A 169 8.93 8.27 19.66
CA VAL A 169 10.34 7.83 19.77
C VAL A 169 11.02 7.93 18.40
N THR A 170 10.35 7.51 17.33
CA THR A 170 10.85 7.66 15.96
C THR A 170 11.16 9.12 15.64
N TRP A 171 10.27 10.04 15.98
CA TRP A 171 10.47 11.46 15.78
C TRP A 171 11.65 12.01 16.60
N LEU A 172 11.77 11.62 17.88
CA LEU A 172 12.90 12.04 18.73
C LEU A 172 14.23 11.53 18.19
N VAL A 173 14.30 10.27 17.77
CA VAL A 173 15.51 9.68 17.18
C VAL A 173 15.90 10.39 15.89
N ILE A 174 14.95 10.63 14.98
CA ILE A 174 15.25 11.31 13.73
C ILE A 174 15.66 12.77 13.95
N LEU A 175 15.04 13.45 14.91
CA LEU A 175 15.39 14.83 15.28
C LEU A 175 16.82 14.92 15.81
N ALA A 176 17.28 13.93 16.56
CA ALA A 176 18.65 13.85 17.05
C ALA A 176 19.68 13.57 15.93
N THR A 177 19.24 13.03 14.79
CA THR A 177 20.12 12.66 13.66
C THR A 177 20.19 13.70 12.54
N VAL A 178 19.25 14.65 12.53
CA VAL A 178 19.19 15.74 11.56
C VAL A 178 19.83 16.99 12.16
N ASP A 179 20.58 17.76 11.32
CA ASP A 179 21.16 19.03 11.76
C ASP A 179 20.12 19.93 12.41
N ARG A 180 20.51 20.63 13.46
CA ARG A 180 19.65 21.57 14.20
C ARG A 180 19.24 22.74 13.31
N THR A 181 18.25 22.53 12.47
CA THR A 181 17.64 23.56 11.61
C THR A 181 16.27 23.89 12.16
N VAL A 182 16.09 25.14 12.54
CA VAL A 182 14.76 25.60 13.00
C VAL A 182 13.86 25.75 11.77
N PRO A 183 12.60 25.24 11.83
CA PRO A 183 11.62 25.47 10.79
C PRO A 183 11.41 26.97 10.55
N LYS A 184 11.61 27.41 9.30
CA LYS A 184 11.42 28.82 8.90
C LYS A 184 10.87 28.88 7.51
N ILE A 185 9.68 29.45 7.34
CA ILE A 185 9.01 29.52 6.06
C ILE A 185 9.57 30.66 5.22
N ASN A 186 10.07 30.34 4.02
CA ASN A 186 10.39 31.31 2.98
C ASN A 186 9.25 31.31 1.95
N TRP A 187 8.43 32.34 1.95
CA TRP A 187 7.20 32.42 1.14
C TRP A 187 7.48 32.38 -0.37
N ALA A 188 8.58 33.03 -0.84
CA ALA A 188 8.93 33.02 -2.26
C ALA A 188 9.32 31.59 -2.73
N LEU A 189 10.14 30.90 -1.93
CA LEU A 189 10.49 29.50 -2.20
C LEU A 189 9.26 28.58 -2.11
N LEU A 190 8.41 28.84 -1.12
CA LEU A 190 7.20 28.06 -0.90
C LEU A 190 6.25 28.13 -2.10
N ALA A 191 6.05 29.30 -2.70
CA ALA A 191 5.20 29.45 -3.88
C ALA A 191 5.67 28.56 -5.05
N ALA A 192 7.00 28.56 -5.31
CA ALA A 192 7.58 27.71 -6.34
C ALA A 192 7.45 26.21 -6.03
N VAL A 193 7.64 25.83 -4.76
CA VAL A 193 7.46 24.45 -4.28
C VAL A 193 6.01 24.01 -4.40
N PHE A 194 5.04 24.84 -3.99
CA PHE A 194 3.60 24.53 -4.10
C PHE A 194 3.13 24.39 -5.54
N ALA A 195 3.59 25.24 -6.45
CA ALA A 195 3.24 25.13 -7.87
C ALA A 195 3.60 23.75 -8.46
N TYR A 196 4.64 23.13 -7.94
CA TYR A 196 5.03 21.76 -8.31
C TYR A 196 4.31 20.68 -7.50
N SER A 197 4.15 20.87 -6.18
CA SER A 197 3.61 19.84 -5.29
C SER A 197 2.10 19.68 -5.38
N LEU A 198 1.35 20.73 -5.69
CA LEU A 198 -0.11 20.68 -5.72
C LEU A 198 -0.69 19.68 -6.73
N PRO A 199 -0.22 19.60 -7.99
CA PRO A 199 -0.62 18.53 -8.90
C PRO A 199 -0.27 17.13 -8.40
N LEU A 200 0.89 16.98 -7.73
CA LEU A 200 1.30 15.72 -7.13
C LEU A 200 0.42 15.32 -5.95
N LEU A 201 -0.03 16.29 -5.15
CA LEU A 201 -1.00 16.06 -4.07
C LEU A 201 -2.30 15.48 -4.61
N VAL A 202 -2.87 16.07 -5.67
CA VAL A 202 -4.13 15.60 -6.28
C VAL A 202 -3.99 14.15 -6.77
N GLY A 203 -2.89 13.85 -7.50
CA GLY A 203 -2.60 12.50 -7.95
C GLY A 203 -2.37 11.51 -6.81
N GLY A 204 -1.65 11.94 -5.77
CA GLY A 204 -1.38 11.16 -4.57
C GLY A 204 -2.65 10.87 -3.76
N LEU A 205 -3.53 11.85 -3.59
CA LEU A 205 -4.83 11.67 -2.92
C LEU A 205 -5.72 10.68 -3.67
N ALA A 206 -5.81 10.78 -5.00
CA ALA A 206 -6.59 9.84 -5.80
C ALA A 206 -6.05 8.39 -5.67
N GLY A 207 -4.72 8.23 -5.71
CA GLY A 207 -4.08 6.93 -5.52
C GLY A 207 -4.31 6.36 -4.13
N THR A 208 -4.08 7.17 -3.09
CA THR A 208 -4.28 6.74 -1.69
C THR A 208 -5.76 6.46 -1.40
N ALA A 209 -6.68 7.31 -1.91
CA ALA A 209 -8.11 7.06 -1.76
C ALA A 209 -8.51 5.71 -2.38
N ASN A 210 -8.04 5.41 -3.60
CA ASN A 210 -8.35 4.15 -4.27
C ASN A 210 -7.86 2.92 -3.49
N GLU A 211 -6.80 3.05 -2.68
CA GLU A 211 -6.25 1.96 -1.87
C GLU A 211 -7.09 1.65 -0.62
N PHE A 212 -7.76 2.66 -0.05
CA PHE A 212 -8.42 2.53 1.26
C PHE A 212 -9.92 2.80 1.28
N ILE A 213 -10.49 3.34 0.19
CA ILE A 213 -11.90 3.73 0.12
C ILE A 213 -12.86 2.54 0.25
N ASP A 214 -12.42 1.34 -0.10
CA ASP A 214 -13.17 0.10 0.05
C ASP A 214 -13.68 -0.10 1.50
N ARG A 215 -12.86 0.18 2.50
CA ARG A 215 -13.21 0.08 3.92
C ARG A 215 -14.22 1.13 4.34
N GLN A 216 -14.06 2.34 3.83
CA GLN A 216 -15.02 3.43 4.09
C GLN A 216 -16.38 3.12 3.44
N LEU A 217 -16.38 2.57 2.23
CA LEU A 217 -17.63 2.16 1.58
C LEU A 217 -18.32 1.03 2.36
N ILE A 218 -17.59 0.02 2.87
CA ILE A 218 -18.20 -1.02 3.74
C ILE A 218 -18.86 -0.34 4.96
N LYS A 219 -18.12 0.56 5.64
CA LYS A 219 -18.58 1.22 6.85
C LYS A 219 -19.89 2.00 6.68
N TYR A 220 -20.05 2.71 5.56
CA TYR A 220 -21.21 3.59 5.35
C TYR A 220 -22.33 2.96 4.53
N LEU A 221 -22.07 1.89 3.76
CA LEU A 221 -23.04 1.28 2.88
C LEU A 221 -23.65 -0.02 3.43
N VAL A 222 -23.01 -0.65 4.40
CA VAL A 222 -23.55 -1.87 5.04
C VAL A 222 -24.52 -1.44 6.15
N PRO A 223 -25.80 -1.91 6.09
CA PRO A 223 -26.81 -1.46 7.05
C PRO A 223 -26.58 -1.92 8.49
N GLU A 224 -26.12 -3.18 8.66
CA GLU A 224 -25.95 -3.79 9.98
C GLU A 224 -24.58 -4.48 10.07
N GLY A 225 -23.93 -4.40 11.24
CA GLY A 225 -22.64 -5.04 11.48
C GLY A 225 -21.50 -4.50 10.60
N ALA A 226 -21.59 -3.26 10.13
CA ALA A 226 -20.61 -2.65 9.23
C ALA A 226 -19.16 -2.75 9.76
N MET A 227 -18.96 -2.47 11.06
CA MET A 227 -17.64 -2.51 11.68
C MET A 227 -17.08 -3.93 11.77
N ALA A 228 -17.91 -4.93 12.02
CA ALA A 228 -17.51 -6.34 11.96
C ALA A 228 -17.05 -6.71 10.56
N GLN A 229 -17.77 -6.30 9.54
CA GLN A 229 -17.40 -6.52 8.14
C GLN A 229 -16.10 -5.81 7.74
N VAL A 230 -15.88 -4.58 8.19
CA VAL A 230 -14.59 -3.86 8.03
C VAL A 230 -13.46 -4.64 8.72
N GLY A 231 -13.73 -5.20 9.90
CA GLY A 231 -12.78 -6.03 10.63
C GLY A 231 -12.40 -7.30 9.85
N ILE A 232 -13.38 -8.06 9.38
CA ILE A 232 -13.17 -9.27 8.56
C ILE A 232 -12.38 -8.93 7.30
N TYR A 233 -12.83 -7.94 6.54
CA TYR A 233 -12.16 -7.49 5.32
C TYR A 233 -10.71 -7.10 5.58
N GLY A 234 -10.47 -6.30 6.63
CA GLY A 234 -9.13 -5.86 7.05
C GLY A 234 -8.23 -7.02 7.47
N ALA A 235 -8.76 -8.03 8.17
CA ALA A 235 -8.00 -9.20 8.57
C ALA A 235 -7.55 -10.03 7.36
N ILE A 236 -8.45 -10.28 6.40
CA ILE A 236 -8.14 -11.06 5.21
C ILE A 236 -7.21 -10.32 4.25
N THR A 237 -7.39 -9.01 4.06
CA THR A 237 -6.49 -8.20 3.23
C THR A 237 -5.05 -8.20 3.77
N LYS A 238 -4.83 -8.40 5.07
CA LYS A 238 -3.49 -8.57 5.66
C LYS A 238 -2.82 -9.88 5.26
N ILE A 239 -3.56 -10.94 4.95
CA ILE A 239 -2.98 -12.16 4.36
C ILE A 239 -2.47 -11.85 2.94
N ALA A 240 -3.21 -11.07 2.18
CA ALA A 240 -2.83 -10.66 0.83
C ALA A 240 -1.62 -9.69 0.77
N VAL A 241 -1.15 -9.19 1.93
CA VAL A 241 0.07 -8.34 2.02
C VAL A 241 1.29 -9.01 1.40
N VAL A 242 1.41 -10.31 1.40
CA VAL A 242 2.53 -11.04 0.75
C VAL A 242 2.63 -10.67 -0.74
N MET A 243 1.49 -10.61 -1.45
CA MET A 243 1.45 -10.17 -2.85
C MET A 243 1.81 -8.69 -2.98
N MET A 244 1.34 -7.85 -2.04
CA MET A 244 1.68 -6.44 -2.02
C MET A 244 3.18 -6.20 -1.76
N LEU A 245 3.82 -6.98 -0.89
CA LEU A 245 5.27 -6.94 -0.69
C LEU A 245 6.03 -7.33 -1.96
N PHE A 246 5.58 -8.35 -2.68
CA PHE A 246 6.17 -8.71 -3.97
C PHE A 246 6.05 -7.56 -4.99
N TYR A 247 4.86 -6.97 -5.10
CA TYR A 247 4.65 -5.77 -5.93
C TYR A 247 5.59 -4.63 -5.53
N GLN A 248 5.73 -4.33 -4.24
CA GLN A 248 6.62 -3.26 -3.75
C GLN A 248 8.09 -3.54 -4.09
N MET A 249 8.56 -4.79 -3.93
CA MET A 249 9.92 -5.17 -4.32
C MET A 249 10.13 -5.05 -5.83
N TYR A 250 9.15 -5.47 -6.63
CA TYR A 250 9.18 -5.29 -8.08
C TYR A 250 9.27 -3.79 -8.43
N ARG A 251 8.44 -2.96 -7.84
CA ARG A 251 8.43 -1.50 -8.04
C ARG A 251 9.78 -0.88 -7.72
N LEU A 252 10.34 -1.20 -6.55
CA LEU A 252 11.64 -0.67 -6.11
C LEU A 252 12.80 -1.06 -7.05
N ALA A 253 12.73 -2.21 -7.70
CA ALA A 253 13.72 -2.64 -8.68
C ALA A 253 13.45 -2.08 -10.08
N ALA A 254 12.18 -2.10 -10.51
CA ALA A 254 11.78 -1.74 -11.87
C ALA A 254 11.85 -0.24 -12.12
N GLU A 255 11.42 0.62 -11.17
CA GLU A 255 11.45 2.07 -11.37
C GLU A 255 12.84 2.61 -11.71
N PRO A 256 13.90 2.41 -10.89
CA PRO A 256 15.23 2.92 -11.24
C PRO A 256 15.82 2.24 -12.49
N PHE A 257 15.54 0.95 -12.68
CA PHE A 257 15.99 0.23 -13.87
C PHE A 257 15.42 0.86 -15.15
N PHE A 258 14.12 1.09 -15.22
CA PHE A 258 13.50 1.69 -16.39
C PHE A 258 13.88 3.16 -16.57
N LEU A 259 13.95 3.95 -15.49
CA LEU A 259 14.38 5.35 -15.55
C LEU A 259 15.78 5.49 -16.15
N SER A 260 16.74 4.65 -15.75
CA SER A 260 18.10 4.66 -16.29
C SER A 260 18.21 4.17 -17.74
N ASN A 261 17.23 3.39 -18.20
CA ASN A 261 17.22 2.80 -19.54
C ASN A 261 16.24 3.46 -20.53
N PHE A 262 15.59 4.57 -20.15
CA PHE A 262 14.59 5.24 -21.02
C PHE A 262 15.11 5.62 -22.40
N LYS A 263 16.40 5.94 -22.53
CA LYS A 263 17.04 6.33 -23.80
C LYS A 263 17.43 5.16 -24.69
N LYS A 264 17.40 3.91 -24.20
CA LYS A 264 17.78 2.74 -24.98
C LYS A 264 16.74 2.38 -26.02
N SER A 265 17.21 1.89 -27.18
CA SER A 265 16.34 1.46 -28.29
C SER A 265 15.51 0.22 -27.97
N ASP A 266 15.99 -0.64 -27.07
CA ASP A 266 15.34 -1.88 -26.65
C ASP A 266 14.41 -1.72 -25.42
N PHE A 267 14.18 -0.47 -24.96
CA PHE A 267 13.29 -0.17 -23.81
C PHE A 267 11.93 -0.84 -23.94
N VAL A 268 11.35 -0.79 -25.13
CA VAL A 268 9.99 -1.30 -25.40
C VAL A 268 9.93 -2.82 -25.20
N GLN A 269 10.95 -3.53 -25.69
CA GLN A 269 11.09 -4.99 -25.55
C GLN A 269 11.37 -5.37 -24.09
N MET A 270 12.23 -4.61 -23.40
CA MET A 270 12.50 -4.84 -21.98
C MET A 270 11.25 -4.64 -21.13
N ASN A 271 10.46 -3.62 -21.40
CA ASN A 271 9.21 -3.36 -20.68
C ASN A 271 8.18 -4.48 -20.91
N ALA A 272 8.03 -4.93 -22.17
CA ALA A 272 7.15 -6.05 -22.50
C ALA A 272 7.58 -7.37 -21.82
N ALA A 273 8.86 -7.67 -21.80
CA ALA A 273 9.40 -8.85 -21.11
C ALA A 273 9.20 -8.75 -19.59
N ALA A 274 9.43 -7.58 -18.99
CA ALA A 274 9.24 -7.36 -17.55
C ALA A 274 7.79 -7.62 -17.13
N LEU A 275 6.79 -7.17 -17.90
CA LEU A 275 5.38 -7.45 -17.63
C LEU A 275 5.10 -8.96 -17.63
N LYS A 276 5.60 -9.67 -18.64
CA LYS A 276 5.41 -11.12 -18.75
C LYS A 276 5.97 -11.87 -17.53
N TYR A 277 7.21 -11.57 -17.12
CA TYR A 277 7.82 -12.20 -15.96
C TYR A 277 7.19 -11.78 -14.64
N TYR A 278 6.74 -10.53 -14.53
CA TYR A 278 5.97 -10.07 -13.38
C TYR A 278 4.69 -10.89 -13.21
N VAL A 279 3.88 -11.03 -14.27
CA VAL A 279 2.63 -11.80 -14.21
C VAL A 279 2.92 -13.28 -13.90
N MET A 280 3.94 -13.86 -14.52
CA MET A 280 4.34 -15.25 -14.26
C MET A 280 4.67 -15.49 -12.78
N ALA A 281 5.48 -14.62 -12.17
CA ALA A 281 5.84 -14.73 -10.76
C ALA A 281 4.62 -14.45 -9.85
N SER A 282 3.79 -13.46 -10.20
CA SER A 282 2.58 -13.13 -9.46
C SER A 282 1.56 -14.28 -9.45
N MET A 283 1.41 -15.02 -10.56
CA MET A 283 0.52 -16.18 -10.63
C MET A 283 1.01 -17.34 -9.77
N LEU A 284 2.33 -17.55 -9.67
CA LEU A 284 2.88 -18.51 -8.71
C LEU A 284 2.55 -18.13 -7.26
N ILE A 285 2.74 -16.87 -6.89
CA ILE A 285 2.41 -16.39 -5.53
C ILE A 285 0.90 -16.49 -5.30
N PHE A 286 0.09 -16.11 -6.29
CA PHE A 286 -1.38 -16.24 -6.24
C PHE A 286 -1.79 -17.67 -5.92
N LEU A 287 -1.32 -18.65 -6.69
CA LEU A 287 -1.63 -20.07 -6.45
C LEU A 287 -1.08 -20.54 -5.10
N GLY A 288 0.16 -20.17 -4.76
CA GLY A 288 0.76 -20.55 -3.48
C GLY A 288 -0.02 -20.07 -2.25
N ILE A 289 -0.69 -18.92 -2.33
CA ILE A 289 -1.50 -18.41 -1.24
C ILE A 289 -2.95 -18.92 -1.34
N ALA A 290 -3.55 -18.89 -2.54
CA ALA A 290 -4.96 -19.24 -2.73
C ALA A 290 -5.25 -20.73 -2.49
N LEU A 291 -4.38 -21.63 -2.96
CA LEU A 291 -4.54 -23.08 -2.75
C LEU A 291 -4.30 -23.52 -1.31
N PHE A 292 -3.47 -22.79 -0.56
CA PHE A 292 -3.15 -23.08 0.83
C PHE A 292 -3.77 -22.06 1.80
N ARG A 293 -4.84 -21.40 1.39
CA ARG A 293 -5.50 -20.33 2.16
C ARG A 293 -5.87 -20.74 3.58
N ASP A 294 -6.22 -22.01 3.84
CA ASP A 294 -6.54 -22.51 5.19
C ASP A 294 -5.31 -22.47 6.10
N VAL A 295 -4.10 -22.69 5.57
CA VAL A 295 -2.85 -22.56 6.31
C VAL A 295 -2.60 -21.08 6.65
N PHE A 296 -2.81 -20.19 5.70
CA PHE A 296 -2.69 -18.75 5.93
C PHE A 296 -3.79 -18.23 6.87
N ALA A 297 -4.97 -18.83 6.85
CA ALA A 297 -6.05 -18.52 7.80
C ALA A 297 -5.69 -18.79 9.26
N LEU A 298 -4.67 -19.64 9.54
CA LEU A 298 -4.17 -19.85 10.90
C LEU A 298 -3.49 -18.60 11.50
N ILE A 299 -3.03 -17.68 10.67
CA ILE A 299 -2.43 -16.40 11.11
C ILE A 299 -3.50 -15.49 11.71
N VAL A 300 -4.75 -15.62 11.24
CA VAL A 300 -5.88 -14.78 11.62
C VAL A 300 -6.73 -15.48 12.69
N GLY A 301 -7.36 -14.71 13.57
CA GLY A 301 -8.29 -15.21 14.59
C GLY A 301 -9.43 -16.05 13.98
N ARG A 302 -9.98 -16.97 14.77
CA ARG A 302 -10.99 -17.92 14.28
C ARG A 302 -12.23 -17.22 13.71
N ASP A 303 -12.67 -16.15 14.37
CA ASP A 303 -13.90 -15.42 14.01
C ASP A 303 -13.79 -14.69 12.66
N PHE A 304 -12.57 -14.39 12.22
CA PHE A 304 -12.32 -13.69 10.94
C PHE A 304 -12.16 -14.64 9.74
N ARG A 305 -12.10 -15.97 9.99
CA ARG A 305 -11.83 -16.96 8.93
C ARG A 305 -13.00 -17.14 7.98
N GLU A 306 -14.20 -16.73 8.35
CA GLU A 306 -15.35 -16.72 7.45
C GLU A 306 -15.11 -15.89 6.19
N GLY A 307 -14.28 -14.81 6.29
CA GLY A 307 -13.91 -13.98 5.16
C GLY A 307 -12.86 -14.58 4.23
N ILE A 308 -12.30 -15.77 4.51
CA ILE A 308 -11.16 -16.32 3.74
C ILE A 308 -11.47 -16.50 2.24
N PHE A 309 -12.73 -16.63 1.88
CA PHE A 309 -13.16 -16.80 0.49
C PHE A 309 -12.95 -15.57 -0.39
N ILE A 310 -12.80 -14.35 0.19
CA ILE A 310 -12.45 -13.16 -0.59
C ILE A 310 -10.97 -13.11 -0.95
N LEU A 311 -10.11 -13.91 -0.30
CA LEU A 311 -8.66 -13.84 -0.45
C LEU A 311 -8.20 -13.98 -1.91
N PRO A 312 -8.69 -14.94 -2.73
CA PRO A 312 -8.30 -15.03 -4.13
C PRO A 312 -8.67 -13.78 -4.95
N VAL A 313 -9.81 -13.16 -4.65
CA VAL A 313 -10.26 -11.93 -5.34
C VAL A 313 -9.32 -10.77 -5.02
N VAL A 314 -8.97 -10.60 -3.73
CA VAL A 314 -8.03 -9.55 -3.28
C VAL A 314 -6.62 -9.78 -3.83
N LEU A 315 -6.15 -11.04 -3.88
CA LEU A 315 -4.88 -11.39 -4.50
C LEU A 315 -4.86 -11.04 -5.99
N GLY A 316 -5.95 -11.34 -6.71
CA GLY A 316 -6.13 -10.99 -8.12
C GLY A 316 -6.05 -9.47 -8.34
N ALA A 317 -6.72 -8.68 -7.49
CA ALA A 317 -6.62 -7.24 -7.53
C ALA A 317 -5.17 -6.74 -7.34
N ASN A 318 -4.45 -7.29 -6.34
CA ASN A 318 -3.06 -6.94 -6.09
C ASN A 318 -2.10 -7.34 -7.24
N VAL A 319 -2.40 -8.41 -7.99
CA VAL A 319 -1.65 -8.75 -9.23
C VAL A 319 -1.83 -7.63 -10.26
N LEU A 320 -3.07 -7.17 -10.48
CA LEU A 320 -3.39 -6.12 -11.44
C LEU A 320 -2.71 -4.79 -11.10
N THR A 321 -2.49 -4.50 -9.80
CA THR A 321 -1.74 -3.32 -9.35
C THR A 321 -0.35 -3.25 -10.00
N GLY A 322 0.38 -4.35 -10.07
CA GLY A 322 1.70 -4.36 -10.72
C GLY A 322 1.62 -4.40 -12.25
N VAL A 323 0.53 -4.91 -12.81
CA VAL A 323 0.30 -4.86 -14.26
C VAL A 323 0.15 -3.42 -14.72
N TRP A 324 -0.73 -2.63 -14.11
CA TRP A 324 -0.89 -1.22 -14.50
C TRP A 324 0.35 -0.36 -14.16
N LEU A 325 1.10 -0.69 -13.10
CA LEU A 325 2.39 -0.05 -12.85
C LEU A 325 3.34 -0.26 -14.04
N ASN A 326 3.48 -1.48 -14.53
CA ASN A 326 4.33 -1.76 -15.68
C ASN A 326 3.86 -1.03 -16.94
N LEU A 327 2.54 -1.01 -17.17
CA LEU A 327 1.92 -0.23 -18.23
C LEU A 327 2.13 1.29 -18.07
N SER A 328 2.56 1.77 -16.90
CA SER A 328 2.79 3.19 -16.63
C SER A 328 4.16 3.71 -17.09
N PHE A 329 5.14 2.85 -17.32
CA PHE A 329 6.52 3.29 -17.60
C PHE A 329 6.65 4.07 -18.91
N TRP A 330 5.84 3.81 -19.91
CA TRP A 330 5.91 4.55 -21.17
C TRP A 330 5.54 6.03 -21.05
N TYR A 331 4.48 6.38 -20.29
CA TYR A 331 4.10 7.77 -20.12
C TYR A 331 5.02 8.53 -19.14
N LYS A 332 5.71 7.81 -18.24
CA LYS A 332 6.82 8.35 -17.46
C LYS A 332 8.01 8.68 -18.37
N ARG A 333 8.32 7.81 -19.35
CA ARG A 333 9.34 8.05 -20.36
C ARG A 333 9.03 9.26 -21.23
N GLU A 334 7.78 9.40 -21.67
CA GLU A 334 7.31 10.50 -22.51
C GLU A 334 6.99 11.78 -21.73
N GLU A 335 7.32 11.82 -20.43
CA GLU A 335 7.04 12.95 -19.51
C GLU A 335 5.54 13.30 -19.38
N LYS A 336 4.64 12.41 -19.80
CA LYS A 336 3.19 12.57 -19.72
C LYS A 336 2.60 12.06 -18.41
N THR A 337 3.20 12.44 -17.29
CA THR A 337 2.84 11.94 -15.95
C THR A 337 1.42 12.30 -15.51
N SER A 338 0.79 13.31 -16.13
CA SER A 338 -0.65 13.64 -15.94
C SER A 338 -1.58 12.48 -16.29
N LEU A 339 -1.18 11.57 -17.18
CA LEU A 339 -1.96 10.38 -17.51
C LEU A 339 -2.12 9.43 -16.32
N ALA A 340 -1.21 9.48 -15.34
CA ALA A 340 -1.37 8.74 -14.08
C ALA A 340 -2.65 9.17 -13.35
N ILE A 341 -3.00 10.46 -13.36
CA ILE A 341 -4.22 10.99 -12.72
C ILE A 341 -5.47 10.44 -13.44
N VAL A 342 -5.41 10.34 -14.78
CA VAL A 342 -6.53 9.77 -15.57
C VAL A 342 -6.74 8.30 -15.21
N VAL A 343 -5.65 7.52 -15.12
CA VAL A 343 -5.72 6.09 -14.80
C VAL A 343 -6.23 5.88 -13.37
N THR A 344 -5.64 6.54 -12.38
CA THR A 344 -6.05 6.39 -10.97
C THR A 344 -7.44 6.97 -10.72
N GLY A 345 -7.80 8.06 -11.40
CA GLY A 345 -9.14 8.63 -11.37
C GLY A 345 -10.20 7.68 -11.95
N ALA A 346 -9.92 7.03 -13.08
CA ALA A 346 -10.81 6.01 -13.63
C ALA A 346 -10.98 4.81 -12.68
N GLY A 347 -9.90 4.37 -12.03
CA GLY A 347 -9.96 3.36 -10.98
C GLY A 347 -10.87 3.76 -9.82
N LEU A 348 -10.70 4.99 -9.32
CA LEU A 348 -11.51 5.52 -8.22
C LEU A 348 -12.99 5.60 -8.59
N VAL A 349 -13.31 6.10 -9.79
CA VAL A 349 -14.70 6.13 -10.29
C VAL A 349 -15.28 4.72 -10.39
N SER A 350 -14.53 3.77 -10.94
CA SER A 350 -14.93 2.37 -10.99
C SER A 350 -15.17 1.79 -9.60
N MET A 351 -14.27 2.05 -8.66
CA MET A 351 -14.41 1.62 -7.26
C MET A 351 -15.69 2.17 -6.62
N LEU A 352 -16.02 3.44 -6.84
CA LEU A 352 -17.24 4.04 -6.33
C LEU A 352 -18.48 3.39 -6.98
N VAL A 353 -18.52 3.30 -8.32
CA VAL A 353 -19.66 2.72 -9.03
C VAL A 353 -19.94 1.29 -8.59
N PHE A 354 -18.93 0.42 -8.64
CA PHE A 354 -19.10 -0.97 -8.22
C PHE A 354 -19.28 -1.10 -6.72
N GLY A 355 -18.67 -0.24 -5.92
CA GLY A 355 -18.83 -0.20 -4.47
C GLY A 355 -20.25 0.12 -4.07
N PHE A 356 -20.85 1.19 -4.61
CA PHE A 356 -22.25 1.55 -4.34
C PHE A 356 -23.24 0.50 -4.82
N TRP A 357 -22.89 -0.27 -5.85
CA TRP A 357 -23.76 -1.34 -6.36
C TRP A 357 -23.62 -2.66 -5.59
N CYS A 358 -22.38 -3.11 -5.35
CA CYS A 358 -22.12 -4.45 -4.81
C CYS A 358 -22.13 -4.50 -3.28
N ILE A 359 -21.62 -3.44 -2.59
CA ILE A 359 -21.43 -3.48 -1.13
C ILE A 359 -22.75 -3.53 -0.36
N PRO A 360 -23.81 -2.78 -0.70
CA PRO A 360 -25.08 -2.89 0.00
C PRO A 360 -25.70 -4.29 -0.04
N VAL A 361 -25.41 -5.06 -1.10
CA VAL A 361 -26.00 -6.41 -1.33
C VAL A 361 -25.09 -7.50 -0.76
N TRP A 362 -23.77 -7.39 -0.95
CA TRP A 362 -22.80 -8.45 -0.66
C TRP A 362 -21.80 -8.09 0.44
N GLY A 363 -21.94 -6.93 1.07
CA GLY A 363 -21.04 -6.48 2.14
C GLY A 363 -19.57 -6.48 1.72
N TYR A 364 -18.69 -7.04 2.57
CA TYR A 364 -17.26 -7.12 2.30
C TYR A 364 -16.88 -7.97 1.08
N TYR A 365 -17.74 -8.91 0.64
CA TYR A 365 -17.57 -9.59 -0.65
C TYR A 365 -17.71 -8.61 -1.80
N GLY A 366 -18.71 -7.73 -1.74
CA GLY A 366 -18.92 -6.66 -2.71
C GLY A 366 -17.73 -5.72 -2.80
N ALA A 367 -17.10 -5.40 -1.66
CA ALA A 367 -15.90 -4.56 -1.63
C ALA A 367 -14.70 -5.22 -2.32
N ALA A 368 -14.49 -6.53 -2.12
CA ALA A 368 -13.43 -7.26 -2.80
C ALA A 368 -13.60 -7.26 -4.33
N TRP A 369 -14.83 -7.47 -4.82
CA TRP A 369 -15.15 -7.40 -6.25
C TRP A 369 -15.05 -5.99 -6.81
N ALA A 370 -15.50 -4.97 -6.06
CA ALA A 370 -15.36 -3.57 -6.47
C ALA A 370 -13.87 -3.17 -6.59
N ARG A 371 -13.02 -3.65 -5.68
CA ARG A 371 -11.56 -3.46 -5.77
C ARG A 371 -10.97 -4.14 -7.01
N LEU A 372 -11.36 -5.38 -7.29
CA LEU A 372 -10.92 -6.08 -8.50
C LEU A 372 -11.38 -5.34 -9.78
N ALA A 373 -12.61 -4.83 -9.81
CA ALA A 373 -13.14 -4.04 -10.92
C ALA A 373 -12.35 -2.73 -11.09
N SER A 374 -12.01 -2.03 -10.00
CA SER A 374 -11.19 -0.82 -10.01
C SER A 374 -9.81 -1.08 -10.62
N GLU A 375 -9.08 -2.08 -10.13
CA GLU A 375 -7.75 -2.43 -10.65
C GLU A 375 -7.82 -2.88 -12.13
N SER A 376 -8.87 -3.64 -12.49
CA SER A 376 -9.13 -4.05 -13.88
C SER A 376 -9.37 -2.84 -14.79
N THR A 377 -10.10 -1.83 -14.30
CA THR A 377 -10.34 -0.58 -15.03
C THR A 377 -9.03 0.19 -15.23
N MET A 378 -8.18 0.28 -14.20
CA MET A 378 -6.87 0.93 -14.31
C MET A 378 -5.99 0.22 -15.35
N VAL A 379 -5.97 -1.11 -15.37
CA VAL A 379 -5.26 -1.90 -16.38
C VAL A 379 -5.83 -1.64 -17.77
N ALA A 380 -7.16 -1.67 -17.94
CA ALA A 380 -7.83 -1.46 -19.23
C ALA A 380 -7.56 -0.05 -19.80
N VAL A 381 -7.66 0.97 -18.96
CA VAL A 381 -7.36 2.37 -19.36
C VAL A 381 -5.89 2.54 -19.70
N SER A 382 -4.98 1.98 -18.87
CA SER A 382 -3.54 2.03 -19.14
C SER A 382 -3.16 1.31 -20.43
N TRP A 383 -3.77 0.15 -20.69
CA TRP A 383 -3.58 -0.61 -21.93
C TRP A 383 -4.11 0.15 -23.14
N TRP A 384 -5.30 0.74 -23.05
CA TRP A 384 -5.89 1.54 -24.13
C TRP A 384 -5.03 2.75 -24.48
N LEU A 385 -4.55 3.49 -23.45
CA LEU A 385 -3.63 4.61 -23.62
C LEU A 385 -2.31 4.17 -24.26
N ASN A 386 -1.74 3.06 -23.78
CA ASN A 386 -0.51 2.50 -24.34
C ASN A 386 -0.69 2.14 -25.82
N ARG A 387 -1.77 1.44 -26.17
CA ARG A 387 -2.05 1.04 -27.55
C ARG A 387 -2.20 2.24 -28.49
N ARG A 388 -2.77 3.33 -27.99
CA ARG A 388 -3.05 4.54 -28.80
C ARG A 388 -1.84 5.45 -28.96
N PHE A 389 -1.07 5.66 -27.90
CA PHE A 389 -0.02 6.68 -27.86
C PHE A 389 1.40 6.14 -27.88
N TYR A 390 1.60 4.91 -27.48
CA TYR A 390 2.93 4.29 -27.39
C TYR A 390 2.83 2.77 -27.52
N PRO A 391 2.55 2.22 -28.71
CA PRO A 391 2.35 0.78 -28.90
C PRO A 391 3.55 -0.04 -28.43
N THR A 392 3.38 -0.77 -27.34
CA THR A 392 4.39 -1.68 -26.78
C THR A 392 3.99 -3.12 -27.17
N PRO A 393 4.91 -3.95 -27.71
CA PRO A 393 4.61 -5.31 -28.16
C PRO A 393 4.53 -6.29 -26.97
N TYR A 394 3.54 -6.09 -26.09
CA TYR A 394 3.27 -7.03 -25.01
C TYR A 394 2.79 -8.36 -25.58
N ASP A 395 3.34 -9.46 -25.07
CA ASP A 395 2.90 -10.80 -25.46
C ASP A 395 1.63 -11.20 -24.67
N TRP A 396 0.53 -10.53 -25.01
CA TRP A 396 -0.77 -10.75 -24.35
C TRP A 396 -1.26 -12.19 -24.45
N ARG A 397 -0.87 -12.90 -25.53
CA ARG A 397 -1.22 -14.30 -25.70
C ARG A 397 -0.57 -15.17 -24.63
N ARG A 398 0.73 -15.03 -24.41
CA ARG A 398 1.43 -15.77 -23.35
C ARG A 398 1.00 -15.36 -21.96
N ILE A 399 0.84 -14.05 -21.71
CA ILE A 399 0.32 -13.55 -20.45
C ILE A 399 -1.06 -14.18 -20.17
N GLY A 400 -1.96 -14.19 -21.16
CA GLY A 400 -3.27 -14.83 -21.06
C GLY A 400 -3.20 -16.33 -20.83
N GLU A 401 -2.28 -17.04 -21.50
CA GLU A 401 -2.03 -18.46 -21.28
C GLU A 401 -1.62 -18.75 -19.83
N TYR A 402 -0.74 -17.93 -19.22
CA TYR A 402 -0.29 -18.13 -17.85
C TYR A 402 -1.40 -17.84 -16.83
N VAL A 403 -2.16 -16.77 -17.04
CA VAL A 403 -3.28 -16.45 -16.18
C VAL A 403 -4.39 -17.51 -16.29
N ALA A 404 -4.75 -17.91 -17.51
CA ALA A 404 -5.78 -18.94 -17.74
C ALA A 404 -5.38 -20.29 -17.13
N ALA A 405 -4.12 -20.71 -17.30
CA ALA A 405 -3.61 -21.94 -16.70
C ALA A 405 -3.63 -21.87 -15.16
N ALA A 406 -3.24 -20.75 -14.55
CA ALA A 406 -3.31 -20.57 -13.10
C ALA A 406 -4.75 -20.63 -12.59
N LEU A 407 -5.67 -19.93 -13.25
CA LEU A 407 -7.10 -19.94 -12.88
C LEU A 407 -7.72 -21.33 -13.09
N ALA A 408 -7.34 -22.07 -14.11
CA ALA A 408 -7.79 -23.46 -14.31
C ALA A 408 -7.28 -24.36 -13.18
N VAL A 409 -6.01 -24.27 -12.81
CA VAL A 409 -5.45 -25.01 -11.65
C VAL A 409 -6.23 -24.65 -10.37
N PHE A 410 -6.45 -23.36 -10.13
CA PHE A 410 -7.22 -22.92 -8.97
C PHE A 410 -8.64 -23.50 -8.97
N ALA A 411 -9.37 -23.39 -10.08
CA ALA A 411 -10.74 -23.90 -10.21
C ALA A 411 -10.83 -25.44 -10.00
N VAL A 412 -9.88 -26.20 -10.55
CA VAL A 412 -9.83 -27.66 -10.36
C VAL A 412 -9.56 -28.00 -8.89
N CYS A 413 -8.62 -27.32 -8.23
CA CYS A 413 -8.33 -27.51 -6.81
C CYS A 413 -9.53 -27.16 -5.91
N GLU A 414 -10.25 -26.09 -6.22
CA GLU A 414 -11.47 -25.71 -5.52
C GLU A 414 -12.58 -26.76 -5.69
N ALA A 415 -12.78 -27.26 -6.92
CA ALA A 415 -13.75 -28.31 -7.19
C ALA A 415 -13.44 -29.61 -6.41
N VAL A 416 -12.18 -30.03 -6.37
CA VAL A 416 -11.74 -31.21 -5.59
C VAL A 416 -11.96 -30.98 -4.09
N THR A 417 -11.66 -29.79 -3.58
CA THR A 417 -11.88 -29.44 -2.15
C THR A 417 -13.38 -29.43 -1.82
N ALA A 418 -14.24 -28.94 -2.73
CA ALA A 418 -15.68 -28.87 -2.56
C ALA A 418 -16.35 -30.26 -2.57
N CYS A 419 -15.74 -31.27 -3.22
CA CYS A 419 -16.23 -32.66 -3.21
C CYS A 419 -16.11 -33.38 -1.84
N GLY A 420 -15.57 -32.70 -0.81
CA GLY A 420 -15.65 -33.19 0.58
C GLY A 420 -14.72 -34.35 0.92
N GLY A 421 -13.63 -34.53 0.17
CA GLY A 421 -12.62 -35.55 0.43
C GLY A 421 -11.73 -35.28 1.65
N ASN A 422 -10.83 -36.22 1.94
CA ASN A 422 -9.84 -36.06 3.00
C ASN A 422 -8.94 -34.85 2.70
N LYS A 423 -8.88 -33.90 3.66
CA LYS A 423 -8.07 -32.68 3.53
C LYS A 423 -6.61 -32.93 3.18
N LEU A 424 -5.99 -34.01 3.69
CA LEU A 424 -4.62 -34.36 3.35
C LEU A 424 -4.47 -34.73 1.86
N ILE A 425 -5.45 -35.43 1.30
CA ILE A 425 -5.48 -35.78 -0.14
C ILE A 425 -5.65 -34.51 -0.97
N ALA A 426 -6.54 -33.61 -0.57
CA ALA A 426 -6.72 -32.31 -1.25
C ALA A 426 -5.43 -31.48 -1.23
N TYR A 427 -4.72 -31.40 -0.10
CA TYR A 427 -3.44 -30.70 -0.04
C TYR A 427 -2.34 -31.37 -0.89
N ALA A 428 -2.25 -32.69 -0.87
CA ALA A 428 -1.31 -33.40 -1.76
C ALA A 428 -1.61 -33.12 -3.23
N PHE A 429 -2.88 -33.10 -3.61
CA PHE A 429 -3.32 -32.74 -4.95
C PHE A 429 -2.96 -31.30 -5.31
N ASN A 430 -3.22 -30.35 -4.40
CA ASN A 430 -2.84 -28.94 -4.57
C ASN A 430 -1.33 -28.78 -4.79
N ILE A 431 -0.50 -29.51 -4.02
CA ILE A 431 0.97 -29.47 -4.17
C ILE A 431 1.37 -30.00 -5.56
N VAL A 432 0.79 -31.10 -6.02
CA VAL A 432 1.10 -31.67 -7.33
C VAL A 432 0.73 -30.71 -8.47
N LEU A 433 -0.47 -30.11 -8.42
CA LEU A 433 -0.90 -29.17 -9.45
C LEU A 433 -0.11 -27.85 -9.41
N PHE A 434 0.23 -27.36 -8.22
CA PHE A 434 1.11 -26.20 -8.07
C PHE A 434 2.50 -26.48 -8.68
N ALA A 435 3.09 -27.64 -8.38
CA ALA A 435 4.37 -28.04 -8.94
C ALA A 435 4.30 -28.25 -10.47
N ALA A 436 3.20 -28.83 -10.97
CA ALA A 436 2.96 -28.99 -12.41
C ALA A 436 2.87 -27.64 -13.11
N TYR A 437 2.17 -26.65 -12.51
CA TYR A 437 2.10 -25.30 -13.05
C TYR A 437 3.47 -24.61 -13.04
N ALA A 438 4.23 -24.70 -11.95
CA ALA A 438 5.58 -24.16 -11.87
C ALA A 438 6.51 -24.78 -12.93
N LEU A 439 6.44 -26.09 -13.11
CA LEU A 439 7.22 -26.81 -14.13
C LEU A 439 6.79 -26.42 -15.56
N TYR A 440 5.47 -26.23 -15.78
CA TYR A 440 4.96 -25.70 -17.05
C TYR A 440 5.58 -24.35 -17.40
N LEU A 441 5.61 -23.39 -16.45
CA LEU A 441 6.22 -22.08 -16.67
C LEU A 441 7.72 -22.16 -16.97
N VAL A 442 8.47 -22.97 -16.21
CA VAL A 442 9.92 -23.16 -16.39
C VAL A 442 10.22 -23.74 -17.78
N ARG A 443 9.47 -24.78 -18.19
CA ARG A 443 9.65 -25.42 -19.51
C ARG A 443 9.25 -24.51 -20.65
N ARG A 444 8.14 -23.76 -20.47
CA ARG A 444 7.60 -22.87 -21.51
C ARG A 444 8.52 -21.71 -21.82
N GLU A 445 9.13 -21.11 -20.78
CA GLU A 445 10.06 -19.98 -20.90
C GLU A 445 11.54 -20.45 -21.01
N ARG A 446 11.80 -21.75 -21.01
CA ARG A 446 13.16 -22.34 -21.06
C ARG A 446 14.09 -21.75 -20.00
N ILE A 447 13.59 -21.58 -18.78
CA ILE A 447 14.32 -20.96 -17.68
C ILE A 447 15.37 -21.96 -17.17
N ASP A 448 16.63 -21.58 -17.24
CA ASP A 448 17.71 -22.34 -16.59
C ASP A 448 17.74 -22.05 -15.08
N VAL A 449 16.97 -22.85 -14.34
CA VAL A 449 16.89 -22.74 -12.87
C VAL A 449 18.26 -22.96 -12.22
N ALA A 450 19.11 -23.83 -12.78
CA ALA A 450 20.43 -24.09 -12.21
C ALA A 450 21.35 -22.87 -12.36
N ALA A 451 21.28 -22.16 -13.49
CA ALA A 451 22.00 -20.91 -13.69
C ALA A 451 21.52 -19.80 -12.73
N LEU A 452 20.21 -19.68 -12.51
CA LEU A 452 19.64 -18.72 -11.56
C LEU A 452 20.09 -18.98 -10.12
N VAL A 453 20.05 -20.24 -9.67
CA VAL A 453 20.51 -20.63 -8.34
C VAL A 453 22.01 -20.36 -8.17
N LYS A 454 22.84 -20.70 -9.16
CA LYS A 454 24.28 -20.40 -9.16
C LYS A 454 24.55 -18.89 -9.11
N ALA A 455 23.80 -18.09 -9.85
CA ALA A 455 23.92 -16.63 -9.83
C ALA A 455 23.53 -16.02 -8.47
N ALA A 456 22.49 -16.54 -7.83
CA ALA A 456 22.07 -16.12 -6.48
C ALA A 456 23.11 -16.47 -5.41
N LEU A 457 23.74 -17.65 -5.50
CA LEU A 457 24.77 -18.12 -4.56
C LEU A 457 26.11 -17.38 -4.75
N LYS A 458 26.43 -16.90 -5.95
CA LYS A 458 27.66 -16.11 -6.22
C LYS A 458 27.57 -14.64 -5.78
N ARG A 459 26.39 -14.14 -5.43
CA ARG A 459 26.17 -12.76 -4.92
C ARG A 459 26.28 -12.63 -3.40
N LYS A 460 26.58 -13.73 -2.70
CA LYS A 460 27.02 -13.73 -1.31
C LYS A 460 28.55 -13.77 -1.25
#